data_b560857de024a352bf212e7dc617f281
#
_entry.id   b560857de024a352bf212e7dc617f281
#
_cell.length_a   1.000
_cell.length_b   1.000
_cell.length_c   1.000
_cell.angle_alpha   90.00
_cell.angle_beta   90.00
_cell.angle_gamma   90.00
#
_symmetry.space_group_name_H-M   'P 1'
#
loop_
_entity.id
_entity.type
_entity.pdbx_description
1 polymer ?
#
loop_
_entity_poly.entity_id
_entity_poly.type
_entity_poly.pdbx_seq_one_letter_code
_entity_poly.pdbx_strand_id
1 'polypeptide(L)'
;MRKWVILGVFLLILFGIFYYLTFGYYSEGKRGGFVVTMSKKGYVFKTQEGLLNVGGLYDGGGTLNSTQWDFSVDAGNKDVIAKIDQAIKTGSRVSLTYEEKFFKLPWVGDTKNLVTNVEILAMPSLPQNPMYQQPAQPQPAPLPVPEPMDSTTVL
;
A
#
# COMPACT_ATOMS: atom_id res chain seq x y z
N MET A 1 -28.54 -20.35 45.21
CA MET A 1 -27.40 -19.42 45.21
C MET A 1 -26.15 -20.04 44.53
N ARG A 2 -25.69 -21.21 44.93
CA ARG A 2 -24.42 -21.84 44.40
C ARG A 2 -24.43 -22.07 42.88
N LYS A 3 -25.57 -22.44 42.26
CA LYS A 3 -25.69 -22.63 40.80
C LYS A 3 -25.51 -21.30 40.00
N TRP A 4 -26.02 -20.20 40.53
CA TRP A 4 -25.90 -18.89 39.90
C TRP A 4 -24.49 -18.33 39.97
N VAL A 5 -23.74 -18.61 41.04
CA VAL A 5 -22.33 -18.24 41.15
C VAL A 5 -21.49 -19.02 40.16
N ILE A 6 -21.71 -20.33 40.00
CA ILE A 6 -21.01 -21.16 39.01
C ILE A 6 -21.30 -20.66 37.60
N LEU A 7 -22.58 -20.32 37.28
CA LEU A 7 -22.96 -19.76 35.98
C LEU A 7 -22.24 -18.42 35.72
N GLY A 8 -22.18 -17.53 36.74
CA GLY A 8 -21.51 -16.25 36.63
C GLY A 8 -20.01 -16.40 36.35
N VAL A 9 -19.32 -17.30 37.06
CA VAL A 9 -17.91 -17.58 36.83
C VAL A 9 -17.66 -18.15 35.43
N PHE A 10 -18.53 -19.08 34.98
CA PHE A 10 -18.43 -19.65 33.65
C PHE A 10 -18.59 -18.57 32.55
N LEU A 11 -19.58 -17.67 32.68
CA LEU A 11 -19.78 -16.56 31.75
C LEU A 11 -18.58 -15.59 31.74
N LEU A 12 -17.99 -15.33 32.89
CA LEU A 12 -16.83 -14.46 33.00
C LEU A 12 -15.60 -15.06 32.29
N ILE A 13 -15.37 -16.36 32.45
CA ILE A 13 -14.30 -17.08 31.75
C ILE A 13 -14.54 -17.04 30.23
N LEU A 14 -15.78 -17.33 29.80
CA LEU A 14 -16.14 -17.31 28.37
C LEU A 14 -15.99 -15.92 27.78
N PHE A 15 -16.36 -14.88 28.49
CA PHE A 15 -16.15 -13.49 28.10
C PHE A 15 -14.67 -13.13 28.00
N GLY A 16 -13.83 -13.59 28.95
CA GLY A 16 -12.38 -13.39 28.91
C GLY A 16 -11.73 -14.06 27.70
N ILE A 17 -12.12 -15.30 27.38
CA ILE A 17 -11.66 -16.01 26.20
C ILE A 17 -12.09 -15.28 24.93
N PHE A 18 -13.36 -14.85 24.85
CA PHE A 18 -13.87 -14.10 23.69
C PHE A 18 -13.14 -12.76 23.51
N TYR A 19 -12.90 -12.05 24.60
CA TYR A 19 -12.12 -10.80 24.59
C TYR A 19 -10.71 -11.04 24.06
N TYR A 20 -10.02 -12.06 24.57
CA TYR A 20 -8.66 -12.40 24.13
C TYR A 20 -8.61 -12.78 22.64
N LEU A 21 -9.57 -13.57 22.15
CA LEU A 21 -9.64 -13.96 20.75
C LEU A 21 -9.97 -12.80 19.81
N THR A 22 -10.70 -11.80 20.30
CA THR A 22 -11.11 -10.63 19.50
C THR A 22 -9.99 -9.58 19.40
N PHE A 23 -9.34 -9.29 20.52
CA PHE A 23 -8.31 -8.24 20.59
C PHE A 23 -6.88 -8.77 20.46
N GLY A 24 -6.65 -10.05 20.70
CA GLY A 24 -5.35 -10.68 20.51
C GLY A 24 -4.93 -10.77 19.04
N TYR A 25 -3.65 -10.96 18.83
CA TYR A 25 -3.06 -11.22 17.51
C TYR A 25 -2.16 -12.46 17.59
N TYR A 26 -2.05 -13.16 16.46
CA TYR A 26 -1.24 -14.36 16.34
C TYR A 26 0.21 -14.03 16.00
N SER A 27 0.40 -13.04 15.13
CA SER A 27 1.71 -12.66 14.59
C SER A 27 1.74 -11.17 14.32
N GLU A 28 2.91 -10.58 14.44
CA GLU A 28 3.20 -9.21 14.05
C GLU A 28 4.37 -9.22 13.08
N GLY A 29 4.32 -8.35 12.06
CA GLY A 29 5.39 -8.29 11.08
C GLY A 29 5.41 -6.98 10.31
N LYS A 30 6.47 -6.84 9.49
CA LYS A 30 6.59 -5.73 8.54
C LYS A 30 6.63 -6.29 7.13
N ARG A 31 5.97 -5.60 6.20
CA ARG A 31 5.96 -5.97 4.79
C ARG A 31 6.13 -4.75 3.91
N GLY A 32 7.15 -4.79 3.04
CA GLY A 32 7.47 -3.70 2.13
C GLY A 32 6.92 -3.95 0.73
N GLY A 33 6.41 -2.91 0.08
CA GLY A 33 5.89 -3.02 -1.28
C GLY A 33 5.30 -1.72 -1.78
N PHE A 34 4.55 -1.81 -2.88
CA PHE A 34 3.78 -0.69 -3.44
C PHE A 34 2.30 -0.93 -3.21
N VAL A 35 1.59 0.03 -2.63
CA VAL A 35 0.14 -0.07 -2.51
C VAL A 35 -0.50 0.19 -3.86
N VAL A 36 -1.26 -0.80 -4.35
CA VAL A 36 -1.90 -0.75 -5.67
C VAL A 36 -3.27 -0.10 -5.58
N THR A 37 -4.03 -0.46 -4.56
CA THR A 37 -5.38 0.05 -4.37
C THR A 37 -5.75 0.05 -2.90
N MET A 38 -6.65 0.95 -2.53
CA MET A 38 -7.32 0.96 -1.25
C MET A 38 -8.80 1.30 -1.48
N SER A 39 -9.70 0.53 -0.91
CA SER A 39 -11.13 0.70 -1.06
C SER A 39 -11.86 0.53 0.28
N LYS A 40 -12.93 1.29 0.46
CA LYS A 40 -13.79 1.16 1.64
C LYS A 40 -14.84 0.10 1.36
N LYS A 41 -14.83 -0.99 2.13
CA LYS A 41 -15.77 -2.11 2.01
C LYS A 41 -16.60 -2.29 3.28
N GLY A 42 -17.65 -3.09 3.21
CA GLY A 42 -18.52 -3.46 4.31
C GLY A 42 -19.90 -2.83 4.26
N TYR A 43 -20.91 -3.60 4.66
CA TYR A 43 -22.31 -3.17 4.69
C TYR A 43 -22.64 -2.42 5.98
N VAL A 44 -22.38 -3.02 7.13
CA VAL A 44 -22.67 -2.47 8.47
C VAL A 44 -21.42 -1.81 9.05
N PHE A 45 -20.34 -2.56 9.10
CA PHE A 45 -19.02 -2.07 9.51
C PHE A 45 -18.19 -1.81 8.28
N LYS A 46 -17.73 -0.56 8.13
CA LYS A 46 -16.93 -0.16 6.98
C LYS A 46 -15.47 -0.20 7.37
N THR A 47 -14.72 -1.06 6.69
CA THR A 47 -13.27 -1.20 6.82
C THR A 47 -12.57 -0.71 5.57
N GLN A 48 -11.31 -0.36 5.67
CA GLN A 48 -10.46 -0.01 4.53
C GLN A 48 -9.67 -1.25 4.12
N GLU A 49 -9.87 -1.71 2.90
CA GLU A 49 -9.21 -2.88 2.34
C GLU A 49 -8.23 -2.45 1.27
N GLY A 50 -7.00 -2.91 1.38
CA GLY A 50 -5.94 -2.56 0.45
C GLY A 50 -5.23 -3.78 -0.12
N LEU A 51 -4.55 -3.54 -1.23
CA LEU A 51 -3.73 -4.50 -1.94
C LEU A 51 -2.30 -3.98 -2.04
N LEU A 52 -1.35 -4.72 -1.48
CA LEU A 52 0.07 -4.44 -1.57
C LEU A 52 0.72 -5.36 -2.60
N ASN A 53 1.43 -4.78 -3.55
CA ASN A 53 2.33 -5.50 -4.43
C ASN A 53 3.72 -5.56 -3.76
N VAL A 54 4.12 -6.75 -3.32
CA VAL A 54 5.39 -6.96 -2.61
C VAL A 54 6.60 -7.01 -3.57
N GLY A 55 6.33 -7.01 -4.88
CA GLY A 55 7.33 -7.20 -5.92
C GLY A 55 7.37 -8.65 -6.38
N GLY A 56 7.76 -8.88 -7.63
CA GLY A 56 7.95 -10.21 -8.19
C GLY A 56 9.38 -10.70 -7.89
N LEU A 57 9.51 -11.90 -7.38
CA LEU A 57 10.74 -12.66 -7.49
C LEU A 57 10.73 -13.30 -8.89
N TYR A 58 11.83 -13.18 -9.62
CA TYR A 58 12.06 -13.99 -10.80
C TYR A 58 12.16 -15.45 -10.35
N ASP A 59 11.11 -16.19 -10.60
CA ASP A 59 11.22 -17.64 -10.61
C ASP A 59 12.07 -17.99 -11.84
N GLY A 60 13.12 -18.78 -11.68
CA GLY A 60 14.12 -19.04 -12.73
C GLY A 60 13.59 -19.49 -14.11
N GLY A 61 12.27 -19.47 -14.31
CA GLY A 61 11.53 -19.74 -15.54
C GLY A 61 11.09 -18.50 -16.33
N GLY A 62 11.50 -17.28 -15.96
CA GLY A 62 11.20 -16.04 -16.69
C GLY A 62 9.81 -15.45 -16.47
N THR A 63 9.01 -15.99 -15.55
CA THR A 63 7.68 -15.46 -15.21
C THR A 63 7.78 -14.56 -14.00
N LEU A 64 7.33 -13.30 -14.13
CA LEU A 64 7.18 -12.36 -13.01
C LEU A 64 5.93 -12.75 -12.21
N ASN A 65 6.10 -13.48 -11.13
CA ASN A 65 5.03 -13.68 -10.14
C ASN A 65 4.93 -12.44 -9.25
N SER A 66 4.01 -11.53 -9.58
CA SER A 66 3.69 -10.43 -8.68
C SER A 66 2.94 -10.99 -7.46
N THR A 67 3.61 -11.05 -6.33
CA THR A 67 2.97 -11.48 -5.09
C THR A 67 2.11 -10.34 -4.56
N GLN A 68 0.80 -10.50 -4.69
CA GLN A 68 -0.18 -9.59 -4.11
C GLN A 68 -0.51 -10.02 -2.68
N TRP A 69 -0.63 -9.05 -1.80
CA TRP A 69 -0.95 -9.26 -0.40
C TRP A 69 -2.09 -8.34 0.04
N ASP A 70 -3.18 -8.98 0.46
CA ASP A 70 -4.36 -8.29 0.94
C ASP A 70 -4.20 -7.89 2.41
N PHE A 71 -4.62 -6.68 2.74
CA PHE A 71 -4.60 -6.16 4.09
C PHE A 71 -5.82 -5.31 4.39
N SER A 72 -6.16 -5.22 5.67
CA SER A 72 -7.21 -4.34 6.18
C SER A 72 -6.62 -3.24 7.04
N VAL A 73 -7.27 -2.08 7.06
CA VAL A 73 -6.94 -0.96 7.95
C VAL A 73 -8.18 -0.59 8.73
N ASP A 74 -8.04 -0.38 10.03
CA ASP A 74 -9.11 0.14 10.87
C ASP A 74 -9.57 1.51 10.36
N ALA A 75 -10.88 1.69 10.17
CA ALA A 75 -11.46 2.94 9.73
C ALA A 75 -11.22 4.11 10.70
N GLY A 76 -10.91 3.81 11.96
CA GLY A 76 -10.53 4.79 12.98
C GLY A 76 -9.10 5.31 12.83
N ASN A 77 -8.23 4.57 12.17
CA ASN A 77 -6.81 4.94 12.01
C ASN A 77 -6.60 5.85 10.79
N LYS A 78 -7.04 7.11 10.93
CA LYS A 78 -7.00 8.10 9.84
C LYS A 78 -5.59 8.43 9.38
N ASP A 79 -4.60 8.36 10.27
CA ASP A 79 -3.21 8.67 9.95
C ASP A 79 -2.61 7.62 9.01
N VAL A 80 -2.86 6.34 9.27
CA VAL A 80 -2.45 5.24 8.41
C VAL A 80 -3.12 5.36 7.04
N ILE A 81 -4.42 5.63 7.01
CA ILE A 81 -5.19 5.80 5.78
C ILE A 81 -4.62 6.95 4.95
N ALA A 82 -4.34 8.12 5.56
CA ALA A 82 -3.78 9.28 4.87
C ALA A 82 -2.39 9.00 4.29
N LYS A 83 -1.52 8.31 5.03
CA LYS A 83 -0.19 7.90 4.54
C LYS A 83 -0.27 6.92 3.37
N ILE A 84 -1.21 5.96 3.42
CA ILE A 84 -1.43 5.03 2.31
C ILE A 84 -1.93 5.78 1.08
N ASP A 85 -2.88 6.68 1.23
CA ASP A 85 -3.38 7.54 0.16
C ASP A 85 -2.26 8.38 -0.47
N GLN A 86 -1.39 8.95 0.37
CA GLN A 86 -0.21 9.67 -0.10
C GLN A 86 0.72 8.76 -0.88
N ALA A 87 1.00 7.57 -0.38
CA ALA A 87 1.87 6.59 -1.05
C ALA A 87 1.31 6.15 -2.41
N ILE A 88 -0.01 5.95 -2.51
CA ILE A 88 -0.68 5.64 -3.79
C ILE A 88 -0.51 6.79 -4.78
N LYS A 89 -0.75 8.05 -4.35
CA LYS A 89 -0.64 9.23 -5.21
C LYS A 89 0.78 9.49 -5.70
N THR A 90 1.77 9.22 -4.85
CA THR A 90 3.19 9.44 -5.19
C THR A 90 3.87 8.24 -5.84
N GLY A 91 3.21 7.08 -5.86
CA GLY A 91 3.82 5.82 -6.31
C GLY A 91 4.99 5.38 -5.42
N SER A 92 5.00 5.79 -4.16
CA SER A 92 6.12 5.52 -3.25
C SER A 92 6.04 4.11 -2.69
N ARG A 93 7.21 3.53 -2.46
CA ARG A 93 7.31 2.26 -1.74
C ARG A 93 7.02 2.49 -0.26
N VAL A 94 6.28 1.57 0.36
CA VAL A 94 5.93 1.63 1.78
C VAL A 94 6.41 0.41 2.54
N SER A 95 6.62 0.58 3.83
CA SER A 95 6.75 -0.49 4.81
C SER A 95 5.50 -0.48 5.69
N LEU A 96 4.70 -1.53 5.59
CA LEU A 96 3.50 -1.74 6.39
C LEU A 96 3.84 -2.59 7.60
N THR A 97 3.54 -2.09 8.79
CA THR A 97 3.53 -2.89 10.03
C THR A 97 2.13 -3.44 10.20
N TYR A 98 2.01 -4.74 10.38
CA TYR A 98 0.72 -5.42 10.48
C TYR A 98 0.68 -6.40 11.64
N GLU A 99 -0.52 -6.63 12.13
CA GLU A 99 -0.88 -7.68 13.07
C GLU A 99 -1.74 -8.72 12.37
N GLU A 100 -1.42 -9.99 12.50
CA GLU A 100 -2.26 -11.07 12.02
C GLU A 100 -3.22 -11.50 13.13
N LYS A 101 -4.52 -11.26 12.92
CA LYS A 101 -5.58 -11.62 13.86
C LYS A 101 -5.89 -13.11 13.80
N PHE A 102 -6.33 -13.69 14.93
CA PHE A 102 -6.73 -15.11 14.99
C PHE A 102 -7.88 -15.43 14.03
N PHE A 103 -8.85 -14.51 13.92
CA PHE A 103 -10.04 -14.67 13.09
C PHE A 103 -10.31 -13.43 12.24
N LYS A 104 -10.99 -13.64 11.12
CA LYS A 104 -11.60 -12.55 10.35
C LYS A 104 -12.82 -12.05 11.09
N LEU A 105 -12.77 -10.83 11.57
CA LEU A 105 -13.89 -10.19 12.27
C LEU A 105 -14.47 -9.11 11.36
N PRO A 106 -15.77 -9.17 11.04
CA PRO A 106 -16.40 -8.25 10.06
C PRO A 106 -16.29 -6.77 10.42
N TRP A 107 -16.05 -6.47 11.69
CA TRP A 107 -15.86 -5.09 12.19
C TRP A 107 -14.41 -4.65 12.25
N VAL A 108 -13.45 -5.57 12.04
CA VAL A 108 -12.01 -5.27 12.02
C VAL A 108 -11.48 -5.21 10.59
N GLY A 109 -11.94 -6.12 9.72
CA GLY A 109 -11.53 -6.18 8.31
C GLY A 109 -11.94 -7.49 7.63
N ASP A 110 -11.90 -7.47 6.31
CA ASP A 110 -12.14 -8.66 5.47
C ASP A 110 -10.93 -9.59 5.45
N THR A 111 -9.76 -9.11 5.87
CA THR A 111 -8.53 -9.91 5.97
C THR A 111 -8.13 -10.13 7.43
N LYS A 112 -7.24 -11.08 7.67
CA LYS A 112 -6.62 -11.27 8.99
C LYS A 112 -5.48 -10.28 9.24
N ASN A 113 -4.94 -9.66 8.19
CA ASN A 113 -3.79 -8.78 8.24
C ASN A 113 -4.24 -7.35 8.52
N LEU A 114 -4.22 -6.93 9.76
CA LEU A 114 -4.58 -5.59 10.16
C LEU A 114 -3.34 -4.70 10.18
N VAL A 115 -3.29 -3.69 9.31
CA VAL A 115 -2.19 -2.72 9.28
C VAL A 115 -2.36 -1.71 10.39
N THR A 116 -1.34 -1.60 11.23
CA THR A 116 -1.29 -0.71 12.40
C THR A 116 -0.45 0.54 12.16
N ASN A 117 0.60 0.43 11.31
CA ASN A 117 1.46 1.57 10.97
C ASN A 117 1.97 1.49 9.53
N VAL A 118 2.28 2.66 8.97
CA VAL A 118 2.81 2.82 7.60
C VAL A 118 3.99 3.78 7.62
N GLU A 119 5.08 3.36 7.03
CA GLU A 119 6.27 4.17 6.79
C GLU A 119 6.47 4.29 5.27
N ILE A 120 6.50 5.52 4.76
CA ILE A 120 6.80 5.78 3.35
C ILE A 120 8.32 5.73 3.20
N LEU A 121 8.81 4.81 2.39
CA LEU A 121 10.23 4.68 2.11
C LEU A 121 10.60 5.69 1.02
N ALA A 122 11.44 6.66 1.37
CA ALA A 122 12.05 7.51 0.37
C ALA A 122 12.85 6.63 -0.60
N MET A 123 12.64 6.78 -1.90
CA MET A 123 13.56 6.17 -2.86
C MET A 123 14.95 6.73 -2.58
N PRO A 124 15.97 5.87 -2.38
CA PRO A 124 17.33 6.36 -2.37
C PRO A 124 17.51 7.12 -3.68
N SER A 125 17.81 8.40 -3.60
CA SER A 125 18.28 9.12 -4.78
C SER A 125 19.47 8.31 -5.31
N LEU A 126 19.30 7.72 -6.49
CA LEU A 126 20.43 7.06 -7.16
C LEU A 126 21.58 8.07 -7.13
N PRO A 127 22.79 7.70 -6.64
CA PRO A 127 23.93 8.58 -6.75
C PRO A 127 24.00 8.96 -8.23
N GLN A 128 23.87 10.24 -8.51
CA GLN A 128 24.05 10.77 -9.86
C GLN A 128 25.51 10.48 -10.19
N ASN A 129 25.75 9.33 -10.81
CA ASN A 129 27.06 8.99 -11.30
C ASN A 129 27.35 9.94 -12.46
N PRO A 130 28.32 10.86 -12.34
CA PRO A 130 28.59 11.83 -13.41
C PRO A 130 28.97 11.16 -14.74
N MET A 131 29.24 9.86 -14.74
CA MET A 131 29.54 9.07 -15.95
C MET A 131 28.32 8.78 -16.84
N TYR A 132 27.10 8.94 -16.35
CA TYR A 132 25.86 8.75 -17.13
C TYR A 132 25.16 10.06 -17.44
N GLN A 133 25.91 11.18 -17.50
CA GLN A 133 25.41 12.34 -18.22
C GLN A 133 25.26 11.91 -19.69
N GLN A 134 24.04 11.66 -20.09
CA GLN A 134 23.68 11.43 -21.48
C GLN A 134 24.37 12.52 -22.31
N PRO A 135 25.19 12.15 -23.34
CA PRO A 135 25.76 13.15 -24.21
C PRO A 135 24.64 14.06 -24.69
N ALA A 136 24.79 15.36 -24.52
CA ALA A 136 23.78 16.32 -24.96
C ALA A 136 23.36 15.94 -26.38
N GLN A 137 22.08 15.61 -26.56
CA GLN A 137 21.57 15.36 -27.90
C GLN A 137 21.90 16.58 -28.74
N PRO A 138 22.53 16.42 -29.92
CA PRO A 138 22.79 17.55 -30.81
C PRO A 138 21.47 18.27 -31.04
N GLN A 139 21.43 19.51 -30.65
CA GLN A 139 20.25 20.35 -30.89
C GLN A 139 19.96 20.34 -32.40
N PRO A 140 18.75 20.03 -32.86
CA PRO A 140 18.43 20.08 -34.28
C PRO A 140 18.86 21.44 -34.80
N ALA A 141 19.62 21.45 -35.91
CA ALA A 141 20.02 22.68 -36.55
C ALA A 141 18.79 23.56 -36.84
N PRO A 142 18.84 24.86 -36.61
CA PRO A 142 17.69 25.74 -36.95
C PRO A 142 17.38 25.56 -38.41
N LEU A 143 16.11 25.35 -38.70
CA LEU A 143 15.61 25.28 -40.09
C LEU A 143 16.03 26.53 -40.85
N PRO A 144 16.51 26.42 -42.13
CA PRO A 144 16.83 27.58 -42.93
C PRO A 144 15.61 28.50 -43.04
N VAL A 145 15.82 29.75 -42.68
CA VAL A 145 14.82 30.80 -42.87
C VAL A 145 14.54 30.90 -44.35
N PRO A 146 13.28 30.81 -44.81
CA PRO A 146 12.96 31.02 -46.24
C PRO A 146 13.40 32.42 -46.65
N GLU A 147 14.23 32.52 -47.71
CA GLU A 147 14.61 33.78 -48.32
C GLU A 147 13.34 34.53 -48.77
N PRO A 148 13.30 35.85 -48.57
CA PRO A 148 12.16 36.64 -49.10
C PRO A 148 12.15 36.53 -50.61
N MET A 149 11.03 36.04 -51.18
CA MET A 149 10.79 36.06 -52.61
C MET A 149 10.79 37.51 -53.07
N ASP A 150 11.82 37.84 -53.90
CA ASP A 150 11.94 39.10 -54.56
C ASP A 150 10.75 39.26 -55.56
N SER A 151 9.86 40.17 -55.24
CA SER A 151 8.69 40.45 -56.01
C SER A 151 8.99 41.47 -57.12
N THR A 152 10.04 41.23 -57.91
CA THR A 152 10.38 42.09 -58.99
C THR A 152 10.55 41.30 -60.30
N THR A 153 9.42 40.91 -60.90
CA THR A 153 9.32 40.69 -62.33
C THR A 153 7.86 40.69 -62.76
N VAL A 154 7.27 41.87 -62.88
CA VAL A 154 6.09 42.12 -63.73
C VAL A 154 6.55 43.07 -64.80
N LEU A 155 6.73 42.56 -65.98
CA LEU A 155 6.54 43.19 -67.25
C LEU A 155 6.13 42.13 -68.25
#